data_8f987a25b658896aaa7bcfbb6f8d0cb9
#
_entry.id   8f987a25b658896aaa7bcfbb6f8d0cb9
#
_cell.length_a   1.000
_cell.length_b   1.000
_cell.length_c   1.000
_cell.angle_alpha   90.00
_cell.angle_beta   90.00
_cell.angle_gamma   90.00
#
_symmetry.space_group_name_H-M   'P 1'
#
loop_
_entity.id
_entity.type
_entity.pdbx_description
1 polymer ?
#
loop_
_entity_poly.entity_id
_entity_poly.type
_entity_poly.pdbx_seq_one_letter_code
_entity_poly.pdbx_strand_id
1 'polypeptide(L)'
;MEDKKLYNAVRKIITLADGRQIEIETGKLAKQADGSVVVKQGDTMLLATVVAAKDAKPDTDFMPLQVEYKEKYASCGRYPGGFMKREGRANDSEILVARLIDRALRPLFPADYHAEVYVTVNLISADKDIQPDALAGLAASAALAVSDIPFGGPISEVRVARLDGEYVINPKFSEMDRVDLDIMVGGTIDNILMVEGEMKEVSEEVMLGAIKFAHEEIKKHCAVQIELSKELGKDVKRTYCHEENDEELRQLIVKELYDKAYAIATSGTMKHEREDMFNALEAEFAARYSDCLLYTSDAADEL
;
A
#
# COMPACT_ATOMS: atom_id res chain seq x y z
N MET A 1 -26.09 34.83 7.42
CA MET A 1 -24.63 34.93 7.48
C MET A 1 -24.10 33.69 6.77
N GLU A 2 -23.55 33.87 5.56
CA GLU A 2 -22.87 32.78 4.90
C GLU A 2 -21.65 32.39 5.75
N ASP A 3 -21.66 31.18 6.29
CA ASP A 3 -20.47 30.62 6.92
C ASP A 3 -19.36 30.65 5.89
N LYS A 4 -18.41 31.57 6.04
CA LYS A 4 -17.16 31.55 5.31
C LYS A 4 -16.61 30.14 5.50
N LYS A 5 -16.61 29.32 4.43
CA LYS A 5 -15.98 28.00 4.42
C LYS A 5 -14.51 28.19 4.81
N LEU A 6 -14.20 27.98 6.08
CA LEU A 6 -12.86 28.14 6.65
C LEU A 6 -11.88 27.13 6.00
N TYR A 7 -12.42 26.12 5.31
CA TYR A 7 -11.65 25.03 4.71
C TYR A 7 -12.26 24.66 3.35
N ASN A 8 -11.42 24.47 2.35
CA ASN A 8 -11.79 23.87 1.05
C ASN A 8 -11.86 22.35 1.19
N ALA A 9 -12.74 21.84 2.05
CA ALA A 9 -12.92 20.41 2.22
C ALA A 9 -13.69 19.83 1.04
N VAL A 10 -13.12 18.82 0.39
CA VAL A 10 -13.77 18.02 -0.65
C VAL A 10 -14.14 16.67 -0.06
N ARG A 11 -15.34 16.19 -0.37
CA ARG A 11 -15.88 14.93 0.15
C ARG A 11 -16.38 14.05 -0.98
N LYS A 12 -16.13 12.76 -0.84
CA LYS A 12 -16.70 11.70 -1.68
C LYS A 12 -17.32 10.63 -0.79
N ILE A 13 -18.35 9.99 -1.30
CA ILE A 13 -19.08 8.95 -0.58
C ILE A 13 -19.08 7.68 -1.44
N ILE A 14 -18.69 6.58 -0.84
CA ILE A 14 -18.82 5.23 -1.39
C ILE A 14 -20.02 4.58 -0.69
N THR A 15 -20.94 4.04 -1.45
CA THR A 15 -22.10 3.31 -0.90
C THR A 15 -21.89 1.82 -1.14
N LEU A 16 -21.78 1.05 -0.05
CA LEU A 16 -21.69 -0.41 -0.09
C LEU A 16 -23.01 -1.03 -0.53
N ALA A 17 -22.98 -2.30 -0.94
CA ALA A 17 -24.17 -3.00 -1.42
C ALA A 17 -25.31 -3.09 -0.38
N ASP A 18 -24.98 -3.08 0.89
CA ASP A 18 -25.91 -3.11 2.01
C ASP A 18 -26.42 -1.72 2.46
N GLY A 19 -26.02 -0.65 1.74
CA GLY A 19 -26.43 0.73 2.03
C GLY A 19 -25.54 1.45 3.05
N ARG A 20 -24.56 0.80 3.68
CA ARG A 20 -23.57 1.49 4.51
C ARG A 20 -22.73 2.43 3.65
N GLN A 21 -22.26 3.52 4.22
CA GLN A 21 -21.49 4.53 3.52
C GLN A 21 -20.10 4.68 4.11
N ILE A 22 -19.12 4.84 3.24
CA ILE A 22 -17.76 5.24 3.56
C ILE A 22 -17.56 6.64 2.98
N GLU A 23 -17.23 7.61 3.83
CA GLU A 23 -16.94 8.99 3.43
C GLU A 23 -15.42 9.19 3.39
N ILE A 24 -14.91 9.82 2.33
CA ILE A 24 -13.52 10.26 2.17
C ILE A 24 -13.53 11.79 2.13
N GLU A 25 -12.92 12.44 3.12
CA GLU A 25 -12.77 13.90 3.21
C GLU A 25 -11.31 14.30 3.12
N THR A 26 -11.00 15.34 2.34
CA THR A 26 -9.65 15.92 2.26
C THR A 26 -9.69 17.44 2.35
N GLY A 27 -8.54 18.09 2.57
CA GLY A 27 -8.37 19.55 2.58
C GLY A 27 -8.65 20.24 3.92
N LYS A 28 -9.01 19.48 4.98
CA LYS A 28 -9.33 20.04 6.31
C LYS A 28 -8.21 19.86 7.32
N LEU A 29 -7.68 18.66 7.45
CA LEU A 29 -6.68 18.28 8.45
C LEU A 29 -5.31 18.05 7.80
N ALA A 30 -4.24 18.10 8.62
CA ALA A 30 -2.87 17.77 8.25
C ALA A 30 -2.37 18.46 6.95
N LYS A 31 -2.61 19.77 6.82
CA LYS A 31 -2.31 20.54 5.60
C LYS A 31 -0.83 20.66 5.25
N GLN A 32 0.07 20.25 6.13
CA GLN A 32 1.52 20.24 5.89
C GLN A 32 2.02 18.95 5.25
N ALA A 33 1.19 17.90 5.23
CA ALA A 33 1.49 16.67 4.51
C ALA A 33 1.31 16.86 3.00
N ASP A 34 2.01 16.07 2.19
CA ASP A 34 1.83 16.08 0.73
C ASP A 34 0.43 15.62 0.33
N GLY A 35 -0.14 14.68 1.09
CA GLY A 35 -1.53 14.26 0.99
C GLY A 35 -2.11 13.91 2.35
N SER A 36 -3.39 14.23 2.56
CA SER A 36 -4.09 13.88 3.79
C SER A 36 -5.57 13.65 3.54
N VAL A 37 -6.12 12.61 4.14
CA VAL A 37 -7.55 12.30 4.08
C VAL A 37 -8.07 11.83 5.43
N VAL A 38 -9.35 12.01 5.64
CA VAL A 38 -10.11 11.34 6.69
C VAL A 38 -11.07 10.37 6.01
N VAL A 39 -10.97 9.10 6.36
CA VAL A 39 -11.94 8.08 5.95
C VAL A 39 -12.85 7.78 7.13
N LYS A 40 -14.15 7.80 6.88
CA LYS A 40 -15.17 7.62 7.92
C LYS A 40 -16.19 6.58 7.49
N GLN A 41 -16.51 5.66 8.40
CA GLN A 41 -17.67 4.75 8.30
C GLN A 41 -18.36 4.71 9.68
N GLY A 42 -19.64 5.09 9.74
CA GLY A 42 -20.30 5.26 11.04
C GLY A 42 -19.56 6.26 11.91
N ASP A 43 -19.20 5.85 13.13
CA ASP A 43 -18.40 6.67 14.06
C ASP A 43 -16.90 6.31 14.02
N THR A 44 -16.48 5.33 13.21
CA THR A 44 -15.07 5.03 12.99
C THR A 44 -14.48 6.03 12.02
N MET A 45 -13.36 6.65 12.40
CA MET A 45 -12.63 7.64 11.60
C MET A 45 -11.13 7.36 11.61
N LEU A 46 -10.55 7.31 10.42
CA LEU A 46 -9.11 7.17 10.19
C LEU A 46 -8.57 8.45 9.55
N LEU A 47 -7.52 9.01 10.13
CA LEU A 47 -6.72 10.07 9.50
C LEU A 47 -5.49 9.44 8.86
N ALA A 48 -5.42 9.49 7.54
CA ALA A 48 -4.24 9.07 6.79
C ALA A 48 -3.48 10.29 6.25
N THR A 49 -2.17 10.25 6.36
CA THR A 49 -1.26 11.27 5.83
C THR A 49 -0.12 10.61 5.09
N VAL A 50 0.35 11.27 4.05
CA VAL A 50 1.53 10.84 3.31
C VAL A 50 2.48 12.02 3.13
N VAL A 51 3.77 11.75 3.31
CA VAL A 51 4.86 12.68 3.09
C VAL A 51 5.97 11.96 2.35
N ALA A 52 6.56 12.58 1.34
CA ALA A 52 7.70 12.05 0.64
C ALA A 52 8.83 13.07 0.55
N ALA A 53 10.08 12.59 0.63
CA ALA A 53 11.23 13.39 0.27
C ALA A 53 11.13 13.84 -1.19
N LYS A 54 11.73 14.97 -1.53
CA LYS A 54 11.77 15.45 -2.93
C LYS A 54 12.74 14.64 -3.77
N ASP A 55 13.89 14.35 -3.19
CA ASP A 55 15.00 13.67 -3.84
C ASP A 55 15.35 12.39 -3.08
N ALA A 56 15.92 11.42 -3.77
CA ALA A 56 16.50 10.25 -3.14
C ALA A 56 17.78 10.63 -2.39
N LYS A 57 18.11 9.87 -1.35
CA LYS A 57 19.44 9.97 -0.73
C LYS A 57 20.46 9.35 -1.68
N PRO A 58 21.72 9.88 -1.69
CA PRO A 58 22.81 9.24 -2.42
C PRO A 58 22.91 7.74 -2.05
N ASP A 59 23.28 6.92 -2.99
CA ASP A 59 23.52 5.47 -2.82
C ASP A 59 22.29 4.65 -2.38
N THR A 60 21.08 5.17 -2.63
CA THR A 60 19.85 4.42 -2.35
C THR A 60 19.35 3.76 -3.63
N ASP A 61 19.39 2.44 -3.69
CA ASP A 61 19.00 1.60 -4.83
C ASP A 61 17.60 0.97 -4.68
N PHE A 62 16.85 1.38 -3.67
CA PHE A 62 15.49 0.91 -3.39
C PHE A 62 14.60 2.05 -2.91
N MET A 63 13.30 1.84 -2.92
CA MET A 63 12.34 2.80 -2.35
C MET A 63 12.15 2.57 -0.85
N PRO A 64 12.58 3.51 0.01
CA PRO A 64 12.34 3.44 1.44
C PRO A 64 10.88 3.83 1.76
N LEU A 65 9.96 2.84 1.75
CA LEU A 65 8.58 3.02 2.19
C LEU A 65 8.46 2.65 3.66
N GLN A 66 7.94 3.56 4.46
CA GLN A 66 7.57 3.32 5.84
C GLN A 66 6.07 3.53 6.01
N VAL A 67 5.38 2.48 6.44
CA VAL A 67 3.95 2.53 6.76
C VAL A 67 3.77 2.36 8.26
N GLU A 68 3.02 3.27 8.87
CA GLU A 68 2.63 3.21 10.28
C GLU A 68 1.11 3.22 10.38
N TYR A 69 0.55 2.23 11.07
CA TYR A 69 -0.84 2.20 11.48
C TYR A 69 -0.92 2.25 13.00
N LYS A 70 -1.79 3.09 13.54
CA LYS A 70 -1.92 3.27 14.98
C LYS A 70 -3.34 3.51 15.45
N GLU A 71 -3.76 2.75 16.47
CA GLU A 71 -5.02 2.92 17.16
C GLU A 71 -4.81 3.76 18.42
N LYS A 72 -5.19 5.03 18.34
CA LYS A 72 -5.02 5.95 19.48
C LYS A 72 -6.00 5.60 20.61
N TYR A 73 -5.53 5.56 21.85
CA TYR A 73 -6.42 5.43 23.02
C TYR A 73 -7.54 6.48 23.03
N ALA A 74 -7.24 7.66 22.54
CA ALA A 74 -8.21 8.76 22.44
C ALA A 74 -9.39 8.42 21.50
N SER A 75 -9.25 7.49 20.53
CA SER A 75 -10.33 7.07 19.63
C SER A 75 -11.51 6.45 20.38
N CYS A 76 -11.24 5.83 21.52
CA CYS A 76 -12.24 5.24 22.42
C CYS A 76 -12.56 6.14 23.63
N GLY A 77 -12.17 7.41 23.62
CA GLY A 77 -12.35 8.34 24.74
C GLY A 77 -11.50 8.00 25.97
N ARG A 78 -10.39 7.31 25.79
CA ARG A 78 -9.48 6.87 26.87
C ARG A 78 -8.11 7.53 26.73
N TYR A 79 -7.32 7.46 27.78
CA TYR A 79 -5.90 7.82 27.77
C TYR A 79 -5.04 6.59 28.12
N PRO A 80 -3.77 6.55 27.72
CA PRO A 80 -2.88 5.42 28.00
C PRO A 80 -2.80 5.12 29.51
N GLY A 81 -2.94 3.85 29.85
CA GLY A 81 -3.04 3.43 31.25
C GLY A 81 -1.73 3.26 31.99
N GLY A 82 -0.64 2.89 31.34
CA GLY A 82 0.66 2.58 31.95
C GLY A 82 1.25 3.72 32.78
N PHE A 83 2.38 3.43 33.47
CA PHE A 83 3.08 4.41 34.33
C PHE A 83 3.42 5.70 33.57
N MET A 84 3.91 5.59 32.33
CA MET A 84 4.35 6.73 31.52
C MET A 84 3.18 7.56 30.94
N LYS A 85 1.95 7.11 31.01
CA LYS A 85 0.77 7.79 30.42
C LYS A 85 0.95 8.20 28.95
N ARG A 86 1.64 7.38 28.16
CA ARG A 86 1.96 7.62 26.76
C ARG A 86 1.50 6.45 25.89
N GLU A 87 1.23 6.75 24.61
CA GLU A 87 1.11 5.73 23.59
C GLU A 87 2.42 4.91 23.56
N GLY A 88 2.28 3.59 23.64
CA GLY A 88 3.41 2.67 23.62
C GLY A 88 3.95 2.41 22.21
N ARG A 89 4.76 1.35 22.11
CA ARG A 89 5.10 0.76 20.80
C ARG A 89 3.84 0.20 20.17
N ALA A 90 3.84 0.09 18.84
CA ALA A 90 2.77 -0.60 18.12
C ALA A 90 2.61 -2.02 18.64
N ASN A 91 1.37 -2.46 18.81
CA ASN A 91 1.04 -3.84 19.16
C ASN A 91 1.09 -4.73 17.90
N ASP A 92 0.97 -6.05 18.07
CA ASP A 92 1.09 -7.00 16.96
C ASP A 92 0.01 -6.78 15.89
N SER A 93 -1.23 -6.43 16.28
CA SER A 93 -2.29 -6.15 15.32
C SER A 93 -2.02 -4.87 14.51
N GLU A 94 -1.54 -3.81 15.15
CA GLU A 94 -1.15 -2.57 14.46
C GLU A 94 -0.01 -2.82 13.46
N ILE A 95 0.98 -3.66 13.83
CA ILE A 95 2.08 -4.05 12.94
C ILE A 95 1.56 -4.85 11.75
N LEU A 96 0.66 -5.81 11.97
CA LEU A 96 0.09 -6.63 10.90
C LEU A 96 -0.71 -5.76 9.90
N VAL A 97 -1.55 -4.85 10.37
CA VAL A 97 -2.30 -3.92 9.50
C VAL A 97 -1.35 -3.04 8.70
N ALA A 98 -0.30 -2.48 9.33
CA ALA A 98 0.71 -1.69 8.62
C ALA A 98 1.41 -2.48 7.52
N ARG A 99 1.70 -3.77 7.75
CA ARG A 99 2.30 -4.68 6.76
C ARG A 99 1.35 -5.02 5.60
N LEU A 100 0.05 -5.15 5.85
CA LEU A 100 -0.94 -5.34 4.79
C LEU A 100 -0.95 -4.13 3.86
N ILE A 101 -1.03 -2.93 4.43
CA ILE A 101 -0.99 -1.68 3.68
C ILE A 101 0.31 -1.56 2.87
N ASP A 102 1.48 -1.79 3.48
CA ASP A 102 2.78 -1.74 2.79
C ASP A 102 2.81 -2.70 1.59
N ARG A 103 2.39 -3.95 1.80
CA ARG A 103 2.39 -4.99 0.77
C ARG A 103 1.47 -4.66 -0.42
N ALA A 104 0.37 -3.97 -0.16
CA ALA A 104 -0.55 -3.57 -1.22
C ALA A 104 -0.08 -2.29 -1.96
N LEU A 105 0.57 -1.34 -1.26
CA LEU A 105 1.02 -0.08 -1.85
C LEU A 105 2.36 -0.21 -2.59
N ARG A 106 3.32 -0.92 -2.02
CA ARG A 106 4.71 -0.99 -2.50
C ARG A 106 4.87 -1.33 -3.98
N PRO A 107 4.15 -2.33 -4.54
CA PRO A 107 4.31 -2.71 -5.95
C PRO A 107 3.89 -1.64 -6.95
N LEU A 108 3.19 -0.60 -6.51
CA LEU A 108 2.63 0.44 -7.38
C LEU A 108 3.47 1.72 -7.42
N PHE A 109 4.53 1.79 -6.64
CA PHE A 109 5.53 2.83 -6.83
C PHE A 109 6.41 2.46 -8.02
N PRO A 110 6.84 3.44 -8.84
CA PRO A 110 7.79 3.18 -9.93
C PRO A 110 9.08 2.56 -9.40
N ALA A 111 9.66 1.64 -10.18
CA ALA A 111 10.87 0.92 -9.77
C ALA A 111 12.08 1.85 -9.59
N ASP A 112 12.12 2.94 -10.37
CA ASP A 112 13.14 3.98 -10.37
C ASP A 112 12.89 5.13 -9.37
N TYR A 113 11.86 5.00 -8.50
CA TYR A 113 11.54 5.99 -7.48
C TYR A 113 12.15 5.61 -6.13
N HIS A 114 13.22 6.29 -5.71
CA HIS A 114 14.01 5.94 -4.52
C HIS A 114 13.89 6.96 -3.37
N ALA A 115 13.01 7.96 -3.47
CA ALA A 115 12.78 8.90 -2.38
C ALA A 115 12.05 8.24 -1.20
N GLU A 116 12.37 8.65 0.02
CA GLU A 116 11.69 8.16 1.22
C GLU A 116 10.21 8.57 1.22
N VAL A 117 9.33 7.61 1.53
CA VAL A 117 7.89 7.83 1.65
C VAL A 117 7.41 7.37 3.01
N TYR A 118 6.71 8.23 3.72
CA TYR A 118 6.07 7.95 5.00
C TYR A 118 4.56 8.00 4.85
N VAL A 119 3.91 6.88 5.12
CA VAL A 119 2.45 6.75 5.17
C VAL A 119 2.04 6.49 6.61
N THR A 120 1.25 7.38 7.18
CA THR A 120 0.78 7.24 8.55
C THR A 120 -0.74 7.22 8.58
N VAL A 121 -1.31 6.16 9.15
CA VAL A 121 -2.76 5.99 9.32
C VAL A 121 -3.07 5.90 10.80
N ASN A 122 -3.86 6.84 11.31
CA ASN A 122 -4.24 6.90 12.70
C ASN A 122 -5.76 6.72 12.87
N LEU A 123 -6.16 5.75 13.69
CA LEU A 123 -7.53 5.64 14.16
C LEU A 123 -7.78 6.76 15.19
N ILE A 124 -8.63 7.73 14.83
CA ILE A 124 -8.92 8.91 15.66
C ILE A 124 -10.30 8.88 16.32
N SER A 125 -11.20 8.03 15.82
CA SER A 125 -12.48 7.71 16.44
C SER A 125 -12.82 6.26 16.12
N ALA A 126 -13.38 5.51 17.07
CA ALA A 126 -13.69 4.10 16.93
C ALA A 126 -15.15 3.80 17.31
N ASP A 127 -15.84 3.10 16.42
CA ASP A 127 -17.06 2.35 16.72
C ASP A 127 -16.67 0.93 17.15
N LYS A 128 -17.37 0.39 18.11
CA LYS A 128 -17.06 -0.95 18.65
C LYS A 128 -17.31 -2.08 17.65
N ASP A 129 -18.17 -1.84 16.68
CA ASP A 129 -18.65 -2.87 15.76
C ASP A 129 -18.08 -2.73 14.34
N ILE A 130 -17.32 -1.66 14.06
CA ILE A 130 -16.66 -1.42 12.77
C ILE A 130 -15.18 -1.73 12.91
N GLN A 131 -14.68 -2.63 12.08
CA GLN A 131 -13.27 -3.01 12.03
C GLN A 131 -12.46 -1.95 11.27
N PRO A 132 -11.55 -1.20 11.93
CA PRO A 132 -10.86 -0.10 11.30
C PRO A 132 -9.79 -0.53 10.29
N ASP A 133 -9.25 -1.73 10.42
CA ASP A 133 -8.26 -2.32 9.50
C ASP A 133 -8.80 -2.45 8.08
N ALA A 134 -10.08 -2.78 7.93
CA ALA A 134 -10.76 -2.86 6.63
C ALA A 134 -10.84 -1.51 5.88
N LEU A 135 -10.58 -0.39 6.57
CA LEU A 135 -10.60 0.96 6.00
C LEU A 135 -9.19 1.55 5.85
N ALA A 136 -8.19 0.93 6.49
CA ALA A 136 -6.87 1.49 6.61
C ALA A 136 -6.13 1.56 5.27
N GLY A 137 -6.21 0.50 4.46
CA GLY A 137 -5.62 0.49 3.12
C GLY A 137 -6.28 1.50 2.17
N LEU A 138 -7.60 1.62 2.22
CA LEU A 138 -8.34 2.67 1.48
C LEU A 138 -7.88 4.07 1.91
N ALA A 139 -7.72 4.32 3.21
CA ALA A 139 -7.28 5.62 3.72
C ALA A 139 -5.86 5.97 3.27
N ALA A 140 -4.93 5.02 3.36
CA ALA A 140 -3.54 5.18 2.90
C ALA A 140 -3.47 5.47 1.40
N SER A 141 -4.20 4.70 0.58
CA SER A 141 -4.28 4.90 -0.87
C SER A 141 -4.91 6.25 -1.23
N ALA A 142 -6.00 6.63 -0.57
CA ALA A 142 -6.65 7.92 -0.82
C ALA A 142 -5.72 9.09 -0.47
N ALA A 143 -4.89 9.00 0.57
CA ALA A 143 -3.88 10.01 0.89
C ALA A 143 -2.83 10.14 -0.24
N LEU A 144 -2.37 9.03 -0.82
CA LEU A 144 -1.49 9.03 -2.00
C LEU A 144 -2.19 9.59 -3.24
N ALA A 145 -3.46 9.25 -3.45
CA ALA A 145 -4.24 9.72 -4.60
C ALA A 145 -4.39 11.24 -4.63
N VAL A 146 -4.55 11.88 -3.45
CA VAL A 146 -4.67 13.35 -3.31
C VAL A 146 -3.32 14.06 -3.18
N SER A 147 -2.20 13.34 -3.23
CA SER A 147 -0.85 13.90 -3.26
C SER A 147 -0.31 13.98 -4.68
N ASP A 148 0.84 14.65 -4.86
CA ASP A 148 1.58 14.66 -6.12
C ASP A 148 2.69 13.60 -6.17
N ILE A 149 2.78 12.72 -5.18
CA ILE A 149 3.76 11.63 -5.12
C ILE A 149 3.54 10.66 -6.27
N PRO A 150 4.60 10.20 -6.98
CA PRO A 150 4.50 9.20 -8.03
C PRO A 150 3.94 7.89 -7.47
N PHE A 151 2.78 7.48 -7.97
CA PHE A 151 2.08 6.30 -7.50
C PHE A 151 1.15 5.76 -8.58
N GLY A 152 1.33 4.51 -8.98
CA GLY A 152 0.56 3.83 -10.04
C GLY A 152 -0.80 3.30 -9.59
N GLY A 153 -1.28 3.68 -8.38
CA GLY A 153 -2.62 3.34 -7.90
C GLY A 153 -3.73 4.24 -8.46
N PRO A 154 -4.89 4.26 -7.83
CA PRO A 154 -5.15 3.87 -6.44
C PRO A 154 -5.37 2.38 -6.22
N ILE A 155 -5.32 2.00 -4.95
CA ILE A 155 -5.77 0.71 -4.46
C ILE A 155 -6.94 0.86 -3.49
N SER A 156 -7.55 -0.26 -3.15
CA SER A 156 -8.29 -0.40 -1.90
C SER A 156 -8.07 -1.78 -1.30
N GLU A 157 -8.26 -1.84 -0.01
CA GLU A 157 -8.40 -3.09 0.73
C GLU A 157 -9.83 -3.20 1.23
N VAL A 158 -10.39 -4.40 1.16
CA VAL A 158 -11.68 -4.73 1.74
C VAL A 158 -11.59 -6.06 2.47
N ARG A 159 -12.26 -6.15 3.61
CA ARG A 159 -12.45 -7.42 4.30
C ARG A 159 -13.68 -8.12 3.75
N VAL A 160 -13.54 -9.37 3.37
CA VAL A 160 -14.67 -10.22 2.95
C VAL A 160 -14.81 -11.35 3.93
N ALA A 161 -15.99 -11.50 4.48
CA ALA A 161 -16.35 -12.68 5.26
C ALA A 161 -17.47 -13.44 4.56
N ARG A 162 -17.54 -14.76 4.83
CA ARG A 162 -18.71 -15.54 4.49
C ARG A 162 -19.51 -15.82 5.77
N LEU A 163 -20.69 -15.19 5.84
CA LEU A 163 -21.60 -15.26 6.95
C LEU A 163 -22.85 -16.07 6.53
N ASP A 164 -23.10 -17.20 7.18
CA ASP A 164 -24.22 -18.07 6.88
C ASP A 164 -24.33 -18.47 5.39
N GLY A 165 -23.18 -18.59 4.71
CA GLY A 165 -23.09 -18.95 3.29
C GLY A 165 -23.07 -17.79 2.31
N GLU A 166 -23.30 -16.54 2.74
CA GLU A 166 -23.34 -15.34 1.92
C GLU A 166 -22.08 -14.49 2.13
N TYR A 167 -21.56 -13.85 1.06
CA TYR A 167 -20.41 -12.94 1.16
C TYR A 167 -20.83 -11.55 1.65
N VAL A 168 -20.09 -11.03 2.63
CA VAL A 168 -20.31 -9.71 3.22
C VAL A 168 -19.02 -8.91 3.16
N ILE A 169 -19.11 -7.64 2.69
CA ILE A 169 -17.99 -6.69 2.73
C ILE A 169 -17.93 -6.02 4.10
N ASN A 170 -16.73 -5.94 4.66
CA ASN A 170 -16.46 -5.30 5.94
C ASN A 170 -17.49 -5.71 6.99
N PRO A 171 -17.52 -7.00 7.40
CA PRO A 171 -18.47 -7.52 8.37
C PRO A 171 -18.32 -6.79 9.69
N LYS A 172 -19.37 -6.77 10.50
CA LYS A 172 -19.31 -6.23 11.84
C LYS A 172 -18.53 -7.14 12.75
N PHE A 173 -17.85 -6.54 13.74
CA PHE A 173 -17.10 -7.31 14.72
C PHE A 173 -17.97 -8.34 15.45
N SER A 174 -19.22 -7.97 15.77
CA SER A 174 -20.20 -8.84 16.40
C SER A 174 -20.65 -10.05 15.55
N GLU A 175 -20.35 -10.07 14.25
CA GLU A 175 -20.72 -11.14 13.31
C GLU A 175 -19.60 -12.17 13.12
N MET A 176 -18.36 -11.85 13.55
CA MET A 176 -17.16 -12.64 13.25
C MET A 176 -17.18 -14.08 13.79
N ASP A 177 -17.87 -14.34 14.91
CA ASP A 177 -17.96 -15.70 15.47
C ASP A 177 -18.70 -16.69 14.55
N ARG A 178 -19.50 -16.17 13.61
CA ARG A 178 -20.37 -16.97 12.71
C ARG A 178 -19.76 -17.17 11.33
N VAL A 179 -18.59 -16.59 11.06
CA VAL A 179 -17.96 -16.70 9.74
C VAL A 179 -17.16 -17.99 9.59
N ASP A 180 -17.12 -18.52 8.38
CA ASP A 180 -16.30 -19.67 8.01
C ASP A 180 -15.17 -19.29 7.04
N LEU A 181 -15.18 -18.08 6.50
CA LEU A 181 -14.12 -17.47 5.71
C LEU A 181 -14.01 -16.02 6.09
N ASP A 182 -12.80 -15.56 6.40
CA ASP A 182 -12.45 -14.16 6.68
C ASP A 182 -11.15 -13.84 5.96
N ILE A 183 -11.22 -13.00 4.93
CA ILE A 183 -10.06 -12.62 4.12
C ILE A 183 -10.00 -11.10 3.91
N MET A 184 -8.79 -10.56 3.98
CA MET A 184 -8.47 -9.24 3.51
C MET A 184 -7.99 -9.32 2.05
N VAL A 185 -8.59 -8.56 1.17
CA VAL A 185 -8.22 -8.50 -0.25
C VAL A 185 -7.82 -7.08 -0.60
N GLY A 186 -6.62 -6.92 -1.12
CA GLY A 186 -6.09 -5.65 -1.64
C GLY A 186 -5.92 -5.71 -3.15
N GLY A 187 -6.31 -4.64 -3.84
CA GLY A 187 -6.20 -4.59 -5.30
C GLY A 187 -6.35 -3.19 -5.89
N THR A 188 -6.02 -3.12 -7.17
CA THR A 188 -6.31 -1.98 -8.05
C THR A 188 -7.65 -2.17 -8.76
N ILE A 189 -7.98 -1.26 -9.67
CA ILE A 189 -9.16 -1.42 -10.53
C ILE A 189 -9.07 -2.67 -11.43
N ASP A 190 -7.85 -3.08 -11.81
CA ASP A 190 -7.62 -4.15 -12.78
C ASP A 190 -7.07 -5.44 -12.14
N ASN A 191 -6.34 -5.34 -11.04
CA ASN A 191 -5.55 -6.45 -10.50
C ASN A 191 -5.76 -6.64 -9.00
N ILE A 192 -5.73 -7.91 -8.56
CA ILE A 192 -5.57 -8.28 -7.16
C ILE A 192 -4.07 -8.28 -6.83
N LEU A 193 -3.70 -7.60 -5.76
CA LEU A 193 -2.31 -7.46 -5.31
C LEU A 193 -2.01 -8.31 -4.07
N MET A 194 -3.02 -8.49 -3.21
CA MET A 194 -2.83 -9.14 -1.93
C MET A 194 -4.11 -9.85 -1.50
N VAL A 195 -3.95 -11.06 -0.98
CA VAL A 195 -4.99 -11.82 -0.29
C VAL A 195 -4.36 -12.41 0.96
N GLU A 196 -5.00 -12.21 2.10
CA GLU A 196 -4.59 -12.80 3.38
C GLU A 196 -5.80 -13.02 4.27
N GLY A 197 -5.79 -14.09 5.05
CA GLY A 197 -6.89 -14.37 5.96
C GLY A 197 -6.91 -15.81 6.43
N GLU A 198 -8.01 -16.19 7.03
CA GLU A 198 -8.24 -17.53 7.57
C GLU A 198 -9.59 -18.09 7.15
N MET A 199 -9.70 -19.41 7.14
CA MET A 199 -10.92 -20.08 6.74
C MET A 199 -11.04 -21.48 7.38
N LYS A 200 -12.27 -21.96 7.52
CA LYS A 200 -12.61 -23.27 8.07
C LYS A 200 -12.79 -24.29 6.93
N GLU A 201 -11.68 -24.67 6.27
CA GLU A 201 -11.65 -25.71 5.22
C GLU A 201 -12.70 -25.50 4.12
N VAL A 202 -12.91 -24.25 3.67
CA VAL A 202 -13.79 -23.96 2.53
C VAL A 202 -13.18 -24.42 1.21
N SER A 203 -14.01 -24.67 0.20
CA SER A 203 -13.52 -25.08 -1.12
C SER A 203 -12.82 -23.91 -1.83
N GLU A 204 -11.92 -24.23 -2.77
CA GLU A 204 -11.24 -23.27 -3.64
C GLU A 204 -12.23 -22.41 -4.44
N GLU A 205 -13.36 -23.00 -4.84
CA GLU A 205 -14.43 -22.29 -5.57
C GLU A 205 -15.05 -21.20 -4.70
N VAL A 206 -15.30 -21.46 -3.42
CA VAL A 206 -15.81 -20.49 -2.46
C VAL A 206 -14.79 -19.38 -2.24
N MET A 207 -13.52 -19.72 -2.07
CA MET A 207 -12.47 -18.71 -1.90
C MET A 207 -12.33 -17.81 -3.15
N LEU A 208 -12.33 -18.41 -4.34
CA LEU A 208 -12.28 -17.64 -5.59
C LEU A 208 -13.52 -16.73 -5.75
N GLY A 209 -14.69 -17.20 -5.32
CA GLY A 209 -15.91 -16.41 -5.27
C GLY A 209 -15.77 -15.18 -4.36
N ALA A 210 -15.20 -15.36 -3.16
CA ALA A 210 -14.95 -14.27 -2.22
C ALA A 210 -13.98 -13.22 -2.77
N ILE A 211 -12.88 -13.65 -3.42
CA ILE A 211 -11.91 -12.74 -4.04
C ILE A 211 -12.55 -11.92 -5.17
N LYS A 212 -13.34 -12.55 -6.03
CA LYS A 212 -14.07 -11.85 -7.10
C LYS A 212 -15.06 -10.84 -6.53
N PHE A 213 -15.79 -11.24 -5.48
CA PHE A 213 -16.73 -10.35 -4.79
C PHE A 213 -16.03 -9.12 -4.18
N ALA A 214 -14.87 -9.33 -3.54
CA ALA A 214 -14.02 -8.26 -3.04
C ALA A 214 -13.59 -7.29 -4.15
N HIS A 215 -13.14 -7.83 -5.30
CA HIS A 215 -12.62 -7.01 -6.40
C HIS A 215 -13.68 -6.08 -6.98
N GLU A 216 -14.93 -6.53 -7.09
CA GLU A 216 -16.02 -5.66 -7.56
C GLU A 216 -16.26 -4.47 -6.63
N GLU A 217 -16.04 -4.62 -5.32
CA GLU A 217 -16.11 -3.50 -4.38
C GLU A 217 -14.87 -2.60 -4.47
N ILE A 218 -13.67 -3.21 -4.56
CA ILE A 218 -12.40 -2.48 -4.73
C ILE A 218 -12.45 -1.56 -5.95
N LYS A 219 -13.01 -2.00 -7.08
CA LYS A 219 -13.18 -1.16 -8.28
C LYS A 219 -13.95 0.12 -8.00
N LYS A 220 -15.04 0.04 -7.23
CA LYS A 220 -15.83 1.23 -6.85
C LYS A 220 -15.01 2.18 -5.98
N HIS A 221 -14.26 1.64 -5.01
CA HIS A 221 -13.39 2.43 -4.15
C HIS A 221 -12.29 3.13 -4.95
N CYS A 222 -11.66 2.44 -5.90
CA CYS A 222 -10.65 3.02 -6.77
C CYS A 222 -11.23 4.11 -7.69
N ALA A 223 -12.41 3.89 -8.27
CA ALA A 223 -13.06 4.87 -9.12
C ALA A 223 -13.32 6.20 -8.39
N VAL A 224 -13.80 6.13 -7.14
CA VAL A 224 -14.04 7.33 -6.30
C VAL A 224 -12.75 8.06 -5.97
N GLN A 225 -11.65 7.35 -5.72
CA GLN A 225 -10.34 7.96 -5.46
C GLN A 225 -9.79 8.66 -6.72
N ILE A 226 -9.97 8.07 -7.92
CA ILE A 226 -9.59 8.68 -9.19
C ILE A 226 -10.38 9.97 -9.44
N GLU A 227 -11.68 9.96 -9.17
CA GLU A 227 -12.51 11.17 -9.27
C GLU A 227 -12.03 12.26 -8.31
N LEU A 228 -11.73 11.89 -7.06
CA LEU A 228 -11.23 12.81 -6.05
C LEU A 228 -9.89 13.43 -6.46
N SER A 229 -8.96 12.62 -6.96
CA SER A 229 -7.66 13.07 -7.46
C SER A 229 -7.80 14.07 -8.60
N LYS A 230 -8.67 13.81 -9.58
CA LYS A 230 -8.95 14.71 -10.71
C LYS A 230 -9.59 16.02 -10.26
N GLU A 231 -10.55 15.98 -9.34
CA GLU A 231 -11.21 17.18 -8.80
C GLU A 231 -10.23 18.12 -8.11
N LEU A 232 -9.19 17.56 -7.49
CA LEU A 232 -8.12 18.31 -6.82
C LEU A 232 -6.95 18.69 -7.74
N GLY A 233 -6.94 18.25 -9.01
CA GLY A 233 -5.82 18.44 -9.93
C GLY A 233 -4.55 17.71 -9.48
N LYS A 234 -4.69 16.55 -8.82
CA LYS A 234 -3.61 15.71 -8.31
C LYS A 234 -3.44 14.41 -9.11
N ASP A 235 -4.09 14.31 -10.26
CA ASP A 235 -3.88 13.25 -11.26
C ASP A 235 -2.50 13.36 -11.94
N VAL A 236 -1.95 14.58 -12.03
CA VAL A 236 -0.58 14.80 -12.49
C VAL A 236 0.38 14.69 -11.30
N LYS A 237 1.24 13.69 -11.36
CA LYS A 237 2.25 13.43 -10.33
C LYS A 237 3.54 14.21 -10.60
N ARG A 238 4.35 14.46 -9.54
CA ARG A 238 5.65 15.14 -9.67
C ARG A 238 6.60 14.35 -10.55
N THR A 239 7.43 15.05 -11.29
CA THR A 239 8.54 14.46 -12.02
C THR A 239 9.68 14.12 -11.07
N TYR A 240 10.40 13.06 -11.36
CA TYR A 240 11.57 12.61 -10.59
C TYR A 240 12.56 11.91 -11.55
N CYS A 241 13.79 11.78 -11.11
CA CYS A 241 14.82 10.97 -11.78
C CYS A 241 15.79 10.53 -10.68
N HIS A 242 15.70 9.28 -10.25
CA HIS A 242 16.47 8.75 -9.13
C HIS A 242 17.35 7.57 -9.51
N GLU A 243 17.32 7.15 -10.78
CA GLU A 243 18.22 6.13 -11.30
C GLU A 243 19.19 6.72 -12.33
N GLU A 244 20.44 6.40 -12.17
CA GLU A 244 21.42 6.51 -13.24
C GLU A 244 21.46 5.16 -13.97
N ASN A 245 20.82 5.08 -15.13
CA ASN A 245 20.76 3.87 -15.94
C ASN A 245 21.82 3.92 -17.05
N ASP A 246 22.77 2.98 -17.03
CA ASP A 246 23.61 2.68 -18.17
C ASP A 246 22.84 1.74 -19.13
N GLU A 247 22.14 2.34 -20.09
CA GLU A 247 21.32 1.59 -21.04
C GLU A 247 22.20 0.72 -21.98
N GLU A 248 23.43 1.10 -22.26
CA GLU A 248 24.37 0.30 -23.06
C GLU A 248 24.77 -0.97 -22.30
N LEU A 249 25.11 -0.83 -21.03
CA LEU A 249 25.41 -1.96 -20.16
C LEU A 249 24.19 -2.88 -20.01
N ARG A 250 23.00 -2.33 -19.83
CA ARG A 250 21.76 -3.09 -19.74
C ARG A 250 21.49 -3.93 -20.98
N GLN A 251 21.64 -3.34 -22.18
CA GLN A 251 21.48 -4.06 -23.45
C GLN A 251 22.53 -5.14 -23.62
N LEU A 252 23.77 -4.89 -23.21
CA LEU A 252 24.84 -5.86 -23.23
C LEU A 252 24.52 -7.05 -22.32
N ILE A 253 24.07 -6.80 -21.08
CA ILE A 253 23.63 -7.82 -20.11
C ILE A 253 22.52 -8.67 -20.73
N VAL A 254 21.47 -8.04 -21.24
CA VAL A 254 20.36 -8.76 -21.87
C VAL A 254 20.87 -9.63 -23.03
N LYS A 255 21.67 -9.10 -23.90
CA LYS A 255 22.18 -9.81 -25.06
C LYS A 255 23.04 -11.03 -24.70
N GLU A 256 23.86 -10.93 -23.66
CA GLU A 256 24.82 -11.99 -23.31
C GLU A 256 24.29 -12.99 -22.30
N LEU A 257 23.42 -12.55 -21.42
CA LEU A 257 22.96 -13.35 -20.25
C LEU A 257 21.55 -13.87 -20.37
N TYR A 258 20.68 -13.27 -21.18
CA TYR A 258 19.24 -13.63 -21.19
C TYR A 258 19.01 -15.12 -21.38
N ASP A 259 19.59 -15.73 -22.41
CA ASP A 259 19.40 -17.15 -22.73
C ASP A 259 19.96 -18.06 -21.64
N LYS A 260 21.09 -17.69 -21.04
CA LYS A 260 21.71 -18.44 -19.93
C LYS A 260 20.84 -18.33 -18.67
N ALA A 261 20.37 -17.13 -18.32
CA ALA A 261 19.50 -16.89 -17.19
C ALA A 261 18.15 -17.62 -17.34
N TYR A 262 17.59 -17.61 -18.56
CA TYR A 262 16.37 -18.32 -18.88
C TYR A 262 16.55 -19.86 -18.72
N ALA A 263 17.67 -20.41 -19.19
CA ALA A 263 18.00 -21.83 -19.03
C ALA A 263 18.11 -22.23 -17.54
N ILE A 264 18.73 -21.37 -16.71
CA ILE A 264 18.83 -21.59 -15.26
C ILE A 264 17.44 -21.53 -14.63
N ALA A 265 16.64 -20.52 -14.97
CA ALA A 265 15.31 -20.33 -14.42
C ALA A 265 14.36 -21.53 -14.70
N THR A 266 14.52 -22.14 -15.89
CA THR A 266 13.68 -23.26 -16.35
C THR A 266 14.29 -24.65 -16.09
N SER A 267 15.46 -24.73 -15.44
CA SER A 267 16.22 -26.00 -15.25
C SER A 267 15.52 -26.99 -14.31
N GLY A 268 14.52 -26.58 -13.53
CA GLY A 268 13.85 -27.45 -12.56
C GLY A 268 14.71 -27.81 -11.34
N THR A 269 15.87 -27.17 -11.16
CA THR A 269 16.77 -27.37 -10.02
C THR A 269 16.18 -26.86 -8.71
N MET A 270 16.69 -27.37 -7.58
CA MET A 270 16.31 -26.92 -6.25
C MET A 270 16.72 -25.46 -6.02
N LYS A 271 16.07 -24.78 -5.05
CA LYS A 271 16.27 -23.35 -4.80
C LYS A 271 17.73 -22.95 -4.63
N HIS A 272 18.49 -23.65 -3.78
CA HIS A 272 19.89 -23.34 -3.51
C HIS A 272 20.80 -23.58 -4.72
N GLU A 273 20.63 -24.70 -5.42
CA GLU A 273 21.37 -24.97 -6.65
C GLU A 273 21.16 -23.87 -7.71
N ARG A 274 19.89 -23.44 -7.86
CA ARG A 274 19.55 -22.37 -8.81
C ARG A 274 20.16 -21.04 -8.42
N GLU A 275 20.18 -20.71 -7.12
CA GLU A 275 20.83 -19.53 -6.55
C GLU A 275 22.34 -19.55 -6.86
N ASP A 276 23.01 -20.68 -6.61
CA ASP A 276 24.43 -20.86 -6.92
C ASP A 276 24.73 -20.69 -8.42
N MET A 277 23.84 -21.20 -9.28
CA MET A 277 23.98 -21.05 -10.74
C MET A 277 23.84 -19.57 -11.18
N PHE A 278 22.91 -18.81 -10.60
CA PHE A 278 22.77 -17.37 -10.88
C PHE A 278 23.98 -16.59 -10.37
N ASN A 279 24.44 -16.85 -9.16
CA ASN A 279 25.62 -16.21 -8.58
C ASN A 279 26.89 -16.49 -9.43
N ALA A 280 27.05 -17.72 -9.92
CA ALA A 280 28.15 -18.08 -10.81
C ALA A 280 28.07 -17.35 -12.17
N LEU A 281 26.86 -17.19 -12.72
CA LEU A 281 26.66 -16.46 -13.98
C LEU A 281 26.97 -14.97 -13.82
N GLU A 282 26.55 -14.37 -12.70
CA GLU A 282 26.86 -12.99 -12.35
C GLU A 282 28.37 -12.78 -12.19
N ALA A 283 29.05 -13.65 -11.43
CA ALA A 283 30.48 -13.60 -11.20
C ALA A 283 31.28 -13.76 -12.52
N GLU A 284 30.85 -14.65 -13.44
CA GLU A 284 31.45 -14.82 -14.76
C GLU A 284 31.34 -13.53 -15.58
N PHE A 285 30.22 -12.86 -15.56
CA PHE A 285 30.01 -11.61 -16.28
C PHE A 285 30.83 -10.48 -15.67
N ALA A 286 30.77 -10.29 -14.35
CA ALA A 286 31.51 -9.27 -13.63
C ALA A 286 33.04 -9.40 -13.86
N ALA A 287 33.56 -10.62 -13.86
CA ALA A 287 35.02 -10.86 -14.13
C ALA A 287 35.44 -10.43 -15.53
N ARG A 288 34.54 -10.46 -16.52
CA ARG A 288 34.87 -10.03 -17.91
C ARG A 288 34.84 -8.52 -18.09
N TYR A 289 34.07 -7.83 -17.28
CA TYR A 289 33.83 -6.38 -17.40
C TYR A 289 34.32 -5.61 -16.17
N SER A 290 35.12 -6.21 -15.30
CA SER A 290 35.64 -5.60 -14.06
C SER A 290 36.28 -4.23 -14.27
N ASP A 291 37.05 -4.08 -15.35
CA ASP A 291 37.74 -2.83 -15.69
C ASP A 291 36.78 -1.71 -16.11
N CYS A 292 35.60 -2.06 -16.67
CA CYS A 292 34.55 -1.11 -17.02
C CYS A 292 33.69 -0.73 -15.81
N LEU A 293 33.46 -1.68 -14.90
CA LEU A 293 32.65 -1.45 -13.69
C LEU A 293 33.39 -0.66 -12.61
N LEU A 294 34.73 -0.81 -12.53
CA LEU A 294 35.57 -0.02 -11.63
C LEU A 294 35.64 1.47 -12.02
N TYR A 295 35.48 1.80 -13.30
CA TYR A 295 35.48 3.20 -13.74
C TYR A 295 34.23 4.00 -13.30
N THR A 296 33.12 3.34 -13.06
CA THR A 296 31.89 3.98 -12.57
C THR A 296 31.88 4.17 -11.04
N SER A 297 32.62 3.33 -10.29
CA SER A 297 32.74 3.47 -8.82
C SER A 297 33.76 4.54 -8.40
N ASP A 298 34.84 4.71 -9.18
CA ASP A 298 35.90 5.71 -8.90
C ASP A 298 35.45 7.16 -9.23
N ALA A 299 34.50 7.31 -10.16
CA ALA A 299 33.93 8.62 -10.49
C ALA A 299 32.97 9.18 -9.43
N ALA A 300 32.44 8.32 -8.57
CA ALA A 300 31.55 8.71 -7.44
C ALA A 300 32.36 9.19 -6.22
N ASP A 301 33.61 8.79 -6.08
CA ASP A 301 34.47 9.19 -4.94
C ASP A 301 35.22 10.52 -5.16
N GLU A 302 35.16 11.13 -6.36
CA GLU A 302 35.83 12.39 -6.67
C GLU A 302 34.89 13.63 -6.74
N LEU A 303 33.62 13.53 -6.36
CA LEU A 303 32.65 14.61 -6.28
C LEU A 303 32.08 14.77 -4.88
#